data_03888447d5705276b24b6284f2268e38
#
_entry.id   03888447d5705276b24b6284f2268e38
#
_cell.length_a   1.000
_cell.length_b   1.000
_cell.length_c   1.000
_cell.angle_alpha   90.00
_cell.angle_beta   90.00
_cell.angle_gamma   90.00
#
_symmetry.space_group_name_H-M   'P 1'
#
loop_
_entity.id
_entity.type
_entity.pdbx_description
1 polymer ?
#
loop_
_entity_poly.entity_id
_entity_poly.type
_entity_poly.pdbx_seq_one_letter_code
_entity_poly.pdbx_strand_id
1 'polypeptide(L)'
;MKLLLTSAGVTNPTILGALAALLGKPITASTALCIPTAQYGHPWLGPGIEAWRFISGRSENPMVDLGWKSVGVLELTALPSIDEERWKPLVRETDVLLAAGGDALYLDHWIRQSGLADMFPSLARTVWVGMSAGSMVMTPQIGREFVGWNSPTGDDSALGRVHFSICPHLAPDGAPGNSLAAAERWAAGIPHPSYAIDDQTAISVTDDAVDVITEGLWRYFPGQAAADVTAGKP
;
A
#
# COMPACT_ATOMS: atom_id res chain seq x y z
N MET A 1 7.24 1.40 12.23
CA MET A 1 7.23 0.53 11.02
C MET A 1 7.68 1.37 9.86
N LYS A 2 8.57 0.83 9.01
CA LYS A 2 9.01 1.50 7.77
C LYS A 2 8.02 1.16 6.65
N LEU A 3 7.80 2.07 5.70
CA LEU A 3 6.86 1.85 4.60
C LEU A 3 7.57 2.01 3.25
N LEU A 4 7.22 1.16 2.30
CA LEU A 4 7.50 1.31 0.88
C LEU A 4 6.17 1.17 0.14
N LEU A 5 5.60 2.29 -0.26
CA LEU A 5 4.26 2.40 -0.83
C LEU A 5 4.38 2.52 -2.35
N THR A 6 4.16 1.42 -3.06
CA THR A 6 4.34 1.32 -4.51
C THR A 6 3.02 1.39 -5.25
N SER A 7 3.05 1.80 -6.50
CA SER A 7 1.91 1.64 -7.41
C SER A 7 1.72 0.18 -7.83
N ALA A 8 2.77 -0.45 -8.37
CA ALA A 8 2.68 -1.78 -8.99
C ALA A 8 3.73 -2.78 -8.46
N GLY A 9 4.17 -2.65 -7.19
CA GLY A 9 5.19 -3.53 -6.62
C GLY A 9 6.62 -3.04 -6.89
N VAL A 10 7.58 -3.96 -6.83
CA VAL A 10 9.02 -3.65 -6.99
C VAL A 10 9.40 -3.80 -8.46
N THR A 11 9.04 -2.83 -9.27
CA THR A 11 9.07 -2.90 -10.75
C THR A 11 10.41 -2.52 -11.38
N ASN A 12 11.32 -1.88 -10.62
CA ASN A 12 12.59 -1.40 -11.16
C ASN A 12 13.73 -1.46 -10.11
N PRO A 13 14.99 -1.33 -10.56
CA PRO A 13 16.18 -1.40 -9.68
C PRO A 13 16.21 -0.34 -8.58
N THR A 14 15.68 0.86 -8.84
CA THR A 14 15.66 1.96 -7.86
C THR A 14 14.72 1.66 -6.69
N ILE A 15 13.52 1.12 -6.96
CA ILE A 15 12.58 0.64 -5.92
C ILE A 15 13.17 -0.56 -5.17
N LEU A 16 13.82 -1.49 -5.88
CA LEU A 16 14.50 -2.64 -5.27
C LEU A 16 15.63 -2.20 -4.33
N GLY A 17 16.42 -1.20 -4.74
CA GLY A 17 17.46 -0.61 -3.92
C GLY A 17 16.91 0.05 -2.65
N ALA A 18 15.80 0.78 -2.76
CA ALA A 18 15.12 1.37 -1.60
C ALA A 18 14.60 0.30 -0.63
N LEU A 19 14.01 -0.79 -1.14
CA LEU A 19 13.60 -1.91 -0.30
C LEU A 19 14.79 -2.52 0.46
N ALA A 20 15.90 -2.77 -0.21
CA ALA A 20 17.11 -3.31 0.41
C ALA A 20 17.67 -2.38 1.50
N ALA A 21 17.64 -1.05 1.26
CA ALA A 21 18.05 -0.06 2.24
C ALA A 21 17.14 -0.04 3.47
N LEU A 22 15.81 -0.12 3.29
CA LEU A 22 14.85 -0.20 4.38
C LEU A 22 15.04 -1.46 5.24
N LEU A 23 15.33 -2.61 4.61
CA LEU A 23 15.60 -3.88 5.29
C LEU A 23 16.92 -3.84 6.08
N GLY A 24 17.93 -3.11 5.61
CA GLY A 24 19.27 -3.08 6.18
C GLY A 24 20.04 -4.42 6.07
N LYS A 25 19.54 -5.35 5.26
CA LYS A 25 20.14 -6.66 4.96
C LYS A 25 19.66 -7.16 3.59
N PRO A 26 20.35 -8.15 2.99
CA PRO A 26 19.94 -8.72 1.71
C PRO A 26 18.52 -9.31 1.74
N ILE A 27 17.78 -9.17 0.65
CA ILE A 27 16.44 -9.79 0.47
C ILE A 27 16.51 -11.30 0.69
N THR A 28 17.57 -11.95 0.19
CA THR A 28 17.82 -13.39 0.36
C THR A 28 18.07 -13.82 1.81
N ALA A 29 18.31 -12.87 2.71
CA ALA A 29 18.43 -13.10 4.16
C ALA A 29 17.18 -12.66 4.93
N SER A 30 16.18 -12.11 4.25
CA SER A 30 14.97 -11.54 4.85
C SER A 30 13.77 -12.47 4.72
N THR A 31 12.94 -12.51 5.75
CA THR A 31 11.69 -13.29 5.78
C THR A 31 10.51 -12.38 5.43
N ALA A 32 9.54 -12.90 4.69
CA ALA A 32 8.36 -12.15 4.27
C ALA A 32 7.06 -12.88 4.62
N LEU A 33 6.01 -12.11 4.92
CA LEU A 33 4.63 -12.59 4.96
C LEU A 33 3.83 -11.82 3.90
N CYS A 34 3.20 -12.54 2.97
CA CYS A 34 2.34 -11.93 1.97
C CYS A 34 0.89 -11.87 2.44
N ILE A 35 0.25 -10.73 2.20
CA ILE A 35 -1.13 -10.40 2.57
C ILE A 35 -1.94 -10.22 1.28
N PRO A 36 -2.64 -11.27 0.80
CA PRO A 36 -3.42 -11.22 -0.44
C PRO A 36 -4.82 -10.64 -0.25
N THR A 37 -5.22 -10.34 0.97
CA THR A 37 -6.59 -10.07 1.42
C THR A 37 -7.33 -9.04 0.57
N ALA A 38 -6.68 -7.93 0.13
CA ALA A 38 -7.30 -6.90 -0.71
C ALA A 38 -7.94 -7.44 -1.98
N GLN A 39 -7.39 -8.53 -2.54
CA GLN A 39 -7.83 -9.10 -3.83
C GLN A 39 -9.20 -9.76 -3.76
N TYR A 40 -9.61 -10.23 -2.58
CA TYR A 40 -10.93 -10.84 -2.39
C TYR A 40 -12.07 -9.81 -2.37
N GLY A 41 -11.79 -8.58 -1.97
CA GLY A 41 -12.77 -7.48 -1.96
C GLY A 41 -12.93 -6.77 -3.31
N HIS A 42 -12.05 -7.00 -4.27
CA HIS A 42 -12.05 -6.27 -5.53
C HIS A 42 -13.21 -6.72 -6.45
N PRO A 43 -14.08 -5.81 -6.91
CA PRO A 43 -15.32 -6.18 -7.60
C PRO A 43 -15.12 -6.82 -8.99
N TRP A 44 -13.95 -6.59 -9.62
CA TRP A 44 -13.66 -7.04 -10.99
C TRP A 44 -12.65 -8.19 -11.06
N LEU A 45 -11.96 -8.49 -9.96
CA LEU A 45 -11.01 -9.60 -9.91
C LEU A 45 -11.74 -10.91 -9.62
N GLY A 46 -11.39 -11.96 -10.32
CA GLY A 46 -11.92 -13.30 -10.02
C GLY A 46 -11.50 -13.75 -8.62
N PRO A 47 -12.44 -14.12 -7.75
CA PRO A 47 -12.13 -14.52 -6.38
C PRO A 47 -11.09 -15.63 -6.34
N GLY A 48 -9.99 -15.36 -5.66
CA GLY A 48 -8.92 -16.32 -5.41
C GLY A 48 -7.88 -16.51 -6.51
N ILE A 49 -8.17 -16.20 -7.79
CA ILE A 49 -7.17 -16.41 -8.86
C ILE A 49 -6.01 -15.41 -8.74
N GLU A 50 -6.30 -14.15 -8.48
CA GLU A 50 -5.27 -13.12 -8.32
C GLU A 50 -4.52 -13.32 -6.99
N ALA A 51 -5.22 -13.67 -5.92
CA ALA A 51 -4.61 -14.05 -4.65
C ALA A 51 -3.64 -15.23 -4.83
N TRP A 52 -4.04 -16.25 -5.60
CA TRP A 52 -3.16 -17.36 -5.91
C TRP A 52 -1.94 -16.93 -6.74
N ARG A 53 -2.10 -16.09 -7.75
CA ARG A 53 -0.98 -15.55 -8.54
C ARG A 53 0.00 -14.78 -7.65
N PHE A 54 -0.52 -13.93 -6.79
CA PHE A 54 0.31 -13.16 -5.85
C PHE A 54 1.07 -14.08 -4.89
N ILE A 55 0.38 -14.97 -4.18
CA ILE A 55 0.99 -15.90 -3.21
C ILE A 55 2.05 -16.80 -3.86
N SER A 56 1.81 -17.25 -5.09
CA SER A 56 2.70 -18.17 -5.80
C SER A 56 3.86 -17.48 -6.53
N GLY A 57 3.98 -16.15 -6.47
CA GLY A 57 4.99 -15.39 -7.22
C GLY A 57 4.76 -15.41 -8.73
N ARG A 58 3.51 -15.59 -9.17
CA ARG A 58 3.12 -15.58 -10.59
C ARG A 58 2.35 -14.32 -11.00
N SER A 59 2.32 -13.34 -10.12
CA SER A 59 1.82 -12.01 -10.45
C SER A 59 2.78 -11.33 -11.43
N GLU A 60 2.24 -10.51 -12.33
CA GLU A 60 3.06 -9.65 -13.21
C GLU A 60 3.82 -8.59 -12.41
N ASN A 61 3.36 -8.32 -11.18
CA ASN A 61 3.94 -7.32 -10.29
C ASN A 61 4.88 -7.97 -9.27
N PRO A 62 6.20 -7.75 -9.36
CA PRO A 62 7.18 -8.43 -8.51
C PRO A 62 7.05 -8.00 -7.04
N MET A 63 6.82 -8.94 -6.17
CA MET A 63 6.86 -8.77 -4.71
C MET A 63 7.24 -10.07 -4.00
N VAL A 64 6.50 -11.16 -4.23
CA VAL A 64 6.69 -12.45 -3.57
C VAL A 64 7.88 -13.22 -4.16
N ASP A 65 8.21 -12.98 -5.41
CA ASP A 65 9.24 -13.66 -6.22
C ASP A 65 10.62 -12.98 -6.19
N LEU A 66 10.86 -12.03 -5.26
CA LEU A 66 12.14 -11.31 -5.18
C LEU A 66 13.30 -12.11 -4.58
N GLY A 67 13.13 -13.41 -4.33
CA GLY A 67 14.18 -14.28 -3.80
C GLY A 67 14.35 -14.18 -2.27
N TRP A 68 13.27 -13.99 -1.54
CA TRP A 68 13.23 -13.98 -0.07
C TRP A 68 13.82 -15.26 0.54
N LYS A 69 14.40 -15.17 1.74
CA LYS A 69 14.81 -16.34 2.52
C LYS A 69 13.64 -17.31 2.76
N SER A 70 12.48 -16.76 3.06
CA SER A 70 11.22 -17.50 3.17
C SER A 70 10.03 -16.56 2.93
N VAL A 71 8.96 -17.13 2.40
CA VAL A 71 7.66 -16.43 2.25
C VAL A 71 6.60 -17.27 2.92
N GLY A 72 5.81 -16.64 3.81
CA GLY A 72 4.59 -17.18 4.38
C GLY A 72 3.38 -16.41 3.87
N VAL A 73 2.18 -16.92 4.16
CA VAL A 73 0.91 -16.26 3.86
C VAL A 73 0.27 -15.80 5.16
N LEU A 74 -0.15 -14.54 5.19
CA LEU A 74 -0.94 -13.97 6.27
C LEU A 74 -2.29 -13.54 5.70
N GLU A 75 -3.24 -14.49 5.65
CA GLU A 75 -4.61 -14.21 5.18
C GLU A 75 -5.45 -13.65 6.35
N LEU A 76 -5.73 -12.34 6.30
CA LEU A 76 -6.32 -11.61 7.41
C LEU A 76 -7.74 -12.08 7.76
N THR A 77 -8.49 -12.54 6.76
CA THR A 77 -9.86 -13.03 6.97
C THR A 77 -9.93 -14.30 7.83
N ALA A 78 -8.85 -15.07 7.86
CA ALA A 78 -8.75 -16.29 8.66
C ALA A 78 -8.33 -16.02 10.11
N LEU A 79 -7.60 -14.95 10.39
CA LEU A 79 -6.99 -14.69 11.69
C LEU A 79 -7.98 -14.63 12.85
N PRO A 80 -9.20 -14.07 12.73
CA PRO A 80 -10.16 -14.07 13.82
C PRO A 80 -10.58 -15.48 14.31
N SER A 81 -10.34 -16.52 13.52
CA SER A 81 -10.62 -17.93 13.87
C SER A 81 -9.39 -18.69 14.38
N ILE A 82 -8.25 -18.02 14.48
CA ILE A 82 -6.96 -18.63 14.84
C ILE A 82 -6.45 -17.96 16.15
N ASP A 83 -6.03 -18.76 17.11
CA ASP A 83 -5.47 -18.25 18.34
C ASP A 83 -4.32 -17.27 18.07
N GLU A 84 -4.36 -16.09 18.67
CA GLU A 84 -3.38 -15.02 18.47
C GLU A 84 -1.94 -15.46 18.75
N GLU A 85 -1.74 -16.36 19.72
CA GLU A 85 -0.43 -16.91 20.06
C GLU A 85 0.22 -17.71 18.93
N ARG A 86 -0.57 -18.14 17.93
CA ARG A 86 -0.08 -18.91 16.79
C ARG A 86 0.40 -18.03 15.65
N TRP A 87 -0.15 -16.82 15.46
CA TRP A 87 0.18 -15.97 14.32
C TRP A 87 0.91 -14.67 14.69
N LYS A 88 0.61 -14.06 15.85
CA LYS A 88 1.29 -12.81 16.28
C LYS A 88 2.81 -12.92 16.38
N PRO A 89 3.40 -14.04 16.89
CA PRO A 89 4.84 -14.21 16.87
C PRO A 89 5.42 -14.22 15.44
N LEU A 90 4.76 -14.86 14.48
CA LEU A 90 5.20 -14.88 13.07
C LEU A 90 5.28 -13.46 12.48
N VAL A 91 4.29 -12.61 12.80
CA VAL A 91 4.29 -11.21 12.36
C VAL A 91 5.42 -10.41 13.02
N ARG A 92 5.69 -10.62 14.34
CA ARG A 92 6.78 -9.92 15.05
C ARG A 92 8.17 -10.30 14.55
N GLU A 93 8.33 -11.54 14.10
CA GLU A 93 9.60 -12.10 13.65
C GLU A 93 9.87 -11.88 12.17
N THR A 94 8.86 -11.47 11.40
CA THR A 94 9.04 -11.22 9.96
C THR A 94 9.73 -9.89 9.70
N ASP A 95 10.56 -9.85 8.67
CA ASP A 95 11.23 -8.62 8.24
C ASP A 95 10.32 -7.75 7.38
N VAL A 96 9.39 -8.37 6.65
CA VAL A 96 8.56 -7.70 5.65
C VAL A 96 7.13 -8.23 5.66
N LEU A 97 6.18 -7.29 5.52
CA LEU A 97 4.78 -7.54 5.19
C LEU A 97 4.54 -7.06 3.75
N LEU A 98 4.19 -7.99 2.84
CA LEU A 98 3.92 -7.72 1.43
C LEU A 98 2.41 -7.64 1.21
N ALA A 99 1.84 -6.46 1.06
CA ALA A 99 0.40 -6.26 0.90
C ALA A 99 0.03 -6.11 -0.59
N ALA A 100 -0.82 -7.01 -1.08
CA ALA A 100 -1.30 -7.02 -2.45
C ALA A 100 -2.18 -5.80 -2.79
N GLY A 101 -2.33 -5.55 -4.09
CA GLY A 101 -3.39 -4.70 -4.63
C GLY A 101 -4.78 -5.33 -4.52
N GLY A 102 -5.81 -4.59 -4.91
CA GLY A 102 -7.19 -5.02 -4.84
C GLY A 102 -8.11 -3.93 -4.29
N ASP A 103 -8.94 -4.23 -3.29
CA ASP A 103 -9.80 -3.25 -2.63
C ASP A 103 -9.18 -2.77 -1.31
N ALA A 104 -8.91 -1.47 -1.21
CA ALA A 104 -8.22 -0.88 -0.06
C ALA A 104 -9.11 -0.82 1.20
N LEU A 105 -10.43 -0.60 1.05
CA LEU A 105 -11.33 -0.56 2.20
C LEU A 105 -11.63 -1.96 2.75
N TYR A 106 -11.69 -2.96 1.87
CA TYR A 106 -11.76 -4.36 2.30
C TYR A 106 -10.51 -4.75 3.07
N LEU A 107 -9.34 -4.33 2.60
CA LEU A 107 -8.07 -4.56 3.30
C LEU A 107 -8.04 -3.84 4.65
N ASP A 108 -8.44 -2.54 4.72
CA ASP A 108 -8.54 -1.77 5.97
C ASP A 108 -9.42 -2.47 6.99
N HIS A 109 -10.62 -2.89 6.55
CA HIS A 109 -11.56 -3.62 7.40
C HIS A 109 -10.89 -4.85 8.04
N TRP A 110 -10.24 -5.69 7.23
CA TRP A 110 -9.62 -6.91 7.74
C TRP A 110 -8.33 -6.68 8.53
N ILE A 111 -7.55 -5.65 8.24
CA ILE A 111 -6.42 -5.24 9.07
C ILE A 111 -6.90 -4.89 10.49
N ARG A 112 -8.04 -4.20 10.62
CA ARG A 112 -8.65 -3.88 11.91
C ARG A 112 -9.29 -5.10 12.57
N GLN A 113 -10.13 -5.85 11.85
CA GLN A 113 -10.86 -7.00 12.39
C GLN A 113 -9.95 -8.15 12.82
N SER A 114 -8.83 -8.34 12.16
CA SER A 114 -7.83 -9.36 12.55
C SER A 114 -6.99 -8.97 13.76
N GLY A 115 -7.01 -7.71 14.19
CA GLY A 115 -6.11 -7.18 15.23
C GLY A 115 -4.69 -6.89 14.74
N LEU A 116 -4.41 -6.97 13.42
CA LEU A 116 -3.09 -6.63 12.88
C LEU A 116 -2.76 -5.14 13.09
N ALA A 117 -3.76 -4.25 13.00
CA ALA A 117 -3.58 -2.82 13.26
C ALA A 117 -2.98 -2.53 14.63
N ASP A 118 -3.38 -3.27 15.64
CA ASP A 118 -2.92 -3.11 17.02
C ASP A 118 -1.44 -3.50 17.22
N MET A 119 -0.90 -4.29 16.28
CA MET A 119 0.51 -4.70 16.31
C MET A 119 1.44 -3.64 15.71
N PHE A 120 0.98 -2.73 14.86
CA PHE A 120 1.83 -1.77 14.15
C PHE A 120 2.80 -0.98 15.05
N PRO A 121 2.41 -0.50 16.25
CA PRO A 121 3.35 0.18 17.15
C PRO A 121 4.55 -0.69 17.56
N SER A 122 4.37 -2.00 17.60
CA SER A 122 5.42 -2.96 17.97
C SER A 122 6.34 -3.37 16.81
N LEU A 123 5.96 -3.03 15.56
CA LEU A 123 6.63 -3.43 14.33
C LEU A 123 7.63 -2.37 13.81
N ALA A 124 8.37 -1.70 14.71
CA ALA A 124 9.27 -0.60 14.33
C ALA A 124 10.34 -0.97 13.29
N ARG A 125 10.78 -2.23 13.28
CA ARG A 125 11.81 -2.73 12.35
C ARG A 125 11.25 -3.39 11.10
N THR A 126 9.98 -3.78 11.10
CA THR A 126 9.32 -4.44 9.98
C THR A 126 9.07 -3.42 8.86
N VAL A 127 9.28 -3.83 7.62
CA VAL A 127 8.96 -3.06 6.42
C VAL A 127 7.59 -3.49 5.91
N TRP A 128 6.68 -2.54 5.75
CA TRP A 128 5.46 -2.75 4.97
C TRP A 128 5.75 -2.39 3.52
N VAL A 129 5.57 -3.31 2.60
CA VAL A 129 5.59 -3.06 1.16
C VAL A 129 4.16 -3.16 0.65
N GLY A 130 3.57 -2.05 0.28
CA GLY A 130 2.24 -1.99 -0.31
C GLY A 130 2.30 -1.92 -1.83
N MET A 131 1.35 -2.55 -2.50
CA MET A 131 1.09 -2.41 -3.93
C MET A 131 -0.32 -1.90 -4.14
N SER A 132 -0.50 -0.75 -4.85
CA SER A 132 -1.83 -0.20 -5.15
C SER A 132 -2.69 -0.08 -3.88
N ALA A 133 -3.75 -0.85 -3.72
CA ALA A 133 -4.59 -0.90 -2.52
C ALA A 133 -3.78 -1.15 -1.23
N GLY A 134 -2.74 -1.98 -1.29
CA GLY A 134 -1.82 -2.21 -0.18
C GLY A 134 -0.99 -0.98 0.23
N SER A 135 -0.84 -0.01 -0.67
CA SER A 135 -0.27 1.32 -0.38
C SER A 135 -1.34 2.28 0.11
N MET A 136 -2.48 2.34 -0.58
CA MET A 136 -3.58 3.24 -0.28
C MET A 136 -4.14 3.01 1.12
N VAL A 137 -4.18 1.77 1.61
CA VAL A 137 -4.68 1.44 2.95
C VAL A 137 -3.92 2.13 4.08
N MET A 138 -2.65 2.51 3.85
CA MET A 138 -1.84 3.23 4.83
C MET A 138 -2.14 4.73 4.91
N THR A 139 -2.87 5.27 3.94
CA THR A 139 -3.24 6.68 3.86
C THR A 139 -4.45 7.02 4.73
N PRO A 140 -4.73 8.31 5.00
CA PRO A 140 -5.93 8.71 5.74
C PRO A 140 -7.23 8.46 4.95
N GLN A 141 -7.16 8.60 3.61
CA GLN A 141 -8.31 8.57 2.72
C GLN A 141 -7.89 8.08 1.34
N ILE A 142 -8.68 7.21 0.73
CA ILE A 142 -8.38 6.66 -0.60
C ILE A 142 -8.97 7.48 -1.75
N GLY A 143 -10.01 8.25 -1.49
CA GLY A 143 -10.82 8.95 -2.49
C GLY A 143 -12.01 8.11 -2.96
N ARG A 144 -13.14 8.76 -3.18
CA ARG A 144 -14.43 8.10 -3.51
C ARG A 144 -14.38 7.32 -4.82
N GLU A 145 -13.51 7.71 -5.73
CA GLU A 145 -13.29 7.06 -7.03
C GLU A 145 -12.74 5.62 -6.90
N PHE A 146 -12.06 5.35 -5.78
CA PHE A 146 -11.46 4.04 -5.50
C PHE A 146 -12.32 3.15 -4.59
N VAL A 147 -13.50 3.61 -4.18
CA VAL A 147 -14.41 2.80 -3.34
C VAL A 147 -15.08 1.73 -4.22
N GLY A 148 -14.65 0.48 -4.04
CA GLY A 148 -15.22 -0.70 -4.70
C GLY A 148 -16.08 -1.53 -3.76
N TRP A 149 -15.55 -1.84 -2.58
CA TRP A 149 -16.27 -2.55 -1.54
C TRP A 149 -17.03 -1.58 -0.61
N ASN A 150 -18.28 -1.91 -0.30
CA ASN A 150 -19.09 -1.11 0.62
C ASN A 150 -18.62 -1.36 2.07
N SER A 151 -17.82 -0.44 2.60
CA SER A 151 -17.36 -0.52 3.98
C SER A 151 -18.50 -0.30 4.97
N PRO A 152 -18.45 -0.87 6.18
CA PRO A 152 -19.45 -0.62 7.23
C PRO A 152 -19.54 0.85 7.65
N THR A 153 -18.48 1.64 7.47
CA THR A 153 -18.45 3.08 7.78
C THR A 153 -19.10 3.94 6.69
N GLY A 154 -19.20 3.40 5.46
CA GLY A 154 -19.81 4.12 4.33
C GLY A 154 -18.98 5.30 3.80
N ASP A 155 -17.74 5.45 4.26
CA ASP A 155 -16.79 6.48 3.83
C ASP A 155 -15.57 5.88 3.11
N ASP A 156 -14.61 6.71 2.72
CA ASP A 156 -13.38 6.33 2.04
C ASP A 156 -12.13 6.48 2.93
N SER A 157 -12.33 6.51 4.26
CA SER A 157 -11.26 6.57 5.26
C SER A 157 -10.51 5.23 5.36
N ALA A 158 -9.20 5.31 5.59
CA ALA A 158 -8.32 4.15 5.77
C ALA A 158 -7.48 4.31 7.05
N LEU A 159 -6.35 3.60 7.19
CA LEU A 159 -5.60 3.48 8.45
C LEU A 159 -4.95 4.78 8.94
N GLY A 160 -4.68 5.76 8.07
CA GLY A 160 -4.06 7.03 8.45
C GLY A 160 -2.66 6.88 9.06
N ARG A 161 -1.84 5.98 8.54
CA ARG A 161 -0.46 5.74 9.03
C ARG A 161 0.53 6.74 8.44
N VAL A 162 0.15 7.46 7.41
CA VAL A 162 0.85 8.59 6.80
C VAL A 162 -0.08 9.80 6.72
N HIS A 163 0.46 10.99 6.47
CA HIS A 163 -0.31 12.25 6.42
C HIS A 163 -0.59 12.70 4.97
N PHE A 164 -0.59 11.79 4.03
CA PHE A 164 -0.86 12.02 2.62
C PHE A 164 -1.67 10.88 2.02
N SER A 165 -2.32 11.13 0.88
CA SER A 165 -2.99 10.09 0.08
C SER A 165 -2.22 9.74 -1.19
N ILE A 166 -2.52 8.58 -1.76
CA ILE A 166 -1.87 8.07 -2.97
C ILE A 166 -2.92 7.72 -4.02
N CYS A 167 -2.75 8.24 -5.25
CA CYS A 167 -3.42 7.79 -6.46
C CYS A 167 -2.42 6.93 -7.25
N PRO A 168 -2.55 5.61 -7.26
CA PRO A 168 -1.66 4.73 -8.01
C PRO A 168 -2.01 4.70 -9.51
N HIS A 169 -1.16 4.03 -10.29
CA HIS A 169 -1.35 3.75 -11.72
C HIS A 169 -1.49 4.98 -12.60
N LEU A 170 -0.79 6.09 -12.26
CA LEU A 170 -0.74 7.26 -13.12
C LEU A 170 -0.18 6.88 -14.48
N ALA A 171 -0.95 7.08 -15.54
CA ALA A 171 -0.59 6.77 -16.92
C ALA A 171 -1.06 7.90 -17.82
N PRO A 172 -0.25 8.95 -18.05
CA PRO A 172 -0.67 10.14 -18.82
C PRO A 172 -1.20 9.81 -20.20
N ASP A 173 -0.62 8.80 -20.86
CA ASP A 173 -1.00 8.31 -22.21
C ASP A 173 -1.83 7.03 -22.15
N GLY A 174 -2.29 6.62 -20.96
CA GLY A 174 -3.03 5.40 -20.69
C GLY A 174 -4.54 5.57 -20.71
N ALA A 175 -5.22 4.66 -19.99
CA ALA A 175 -6.67 4.72 -19.85
C ALA A 175 -7.13 6.05 -19.22
N PRO A 176 -8.28 6.62 -19.65
CA PRO A 176 -8.77 7.92 -19.16
C PRO A 176 -8.86 8.04 -17.63
N GLY A 177 -9.14 6.92 -16.92
CA GLY A 177 -9.19 6.87 -15.47
C GLY A 177 -7.83 7.06 -14.77
N ASN A 178 -6.73 6.79 -15.45
CA ASN A 178 -5.36 6.85 -14.93
C ASN A 178 -4.60 8.10 -15.43
N SER A 179 -5.25 8.98 -16.18
CA SER A 179 -4.64 10.19 -16.74
C SER A 179 -4.31 11.21 -15.63
N LEU A 180 -3.41 12.15 -15.96
CA LEU A 180 -3.10 13.26 -15.05
C LEU A 180 -4.36 14.06 -14.67
N ALA A 181 -5.25 14.31 -15.64
CA ALA A 181 -6.52 15.00 -15.39
C ALA A 181 -7.47 14.23 -14.45
N ALA A 182 -7.43 12.90 -14.47
CA ALA A 182 -8.14 12.08 -13.49
C ALA A 182 -7.52 12.21 -12.09
N ALA A 183 -6.20 12.16 -11.99
CA ALA A 183 -5.48 12.36 -10.74
C ALA A 183 -5.72 13.77 -10.13
N GLU A 184 -5.78 14.80 -10.95
CA GLU A 184 -6.11 16.17 -10.53
C GLU A 184 -7.55 16.28 -9.98
N ARG A 185 -8.53 15.62 -10.61
CA ARG A 185 -9.91 15.58 -10.10
C ARG A 185 -10.00 14.83 -8.78
N TRP A 186 -9.33 13.68 -8.68
CA TRP A 186 -9.23 12.91 -7.44
C TRP A 186 -8.60 13.75 -6.32
N ALA A 187 -7.45 14.38 -6.57
CA ALA A 187 -6.74 15.20 -5.61
C ALA A 187 -7.57 16.41 -5.13
N ALA A 188 -8.43 16.98 -5.99
CA ALA A 188 -9.34 18.05 -5.60
C ALA A 188 -10.38 17.62 -4.54
N GLY A 189 -10.67 16.32 -4.43
CA GLY A 189 -11.52 15.73 -3.40
C GLY A 189 -10.77 15.33 -2.11
N ILE A 190 -9.44 15.42 -2.10
CA ILE A 190 -8.58 15.04 -0.97
C ILE A 190 -8.15 16.30 -0.19
N PRO A 191 -8.49 16.44 1.11
CA PRO A 191 -8.23 17.66 1.86
C PRO A 191 -6.76 17.83 2.29
N HIS A 192 -5.97 16.76 2.32
CA HIS A 192 -4.57 16.74 2.76
C HIS A 192 -3.62 16.53 1.58
N PRO A 193 -2.28 16.62 1.77
CA PRO A 193 -1.32 16.37 0.72
C PRO A 193 -1.54 15.02 0.04
N SER A 194 -1.27 14.93 -1.25
CA SER A 194 -1.42 13.68 -1.99
C SER A 194 -0.43 13.55 -3.14
N TYR A 195 -0.20 12.30 -3.55
CA TYR A 195 0.70 11.94 -4.63
C TYR A 195 -0.04 11.09 -5.66
N ALA A 196 0.05 11.43 -6.93
CA ALA A 196 -0.23 10.51 -8.02
C ALA A 196 1.10 9.89 -8.48
N ILE A 197 1.15 8.57 -8.57
CA ILE A 197 2.37 7.82 -8.88
C ILE A 197 2.09 6.79 -9.98
N ASP A 198 3.01 6.68 -10.92
CA ASP A 198 2.99 5.65 -11.96
C ASP A 198 3.57 4.31 -11.45
N ASP A 199 3.53 3.30 -12.30
CA ASP A 199 3.97 1.94 -11.95
C ASP A 199 5.50 1.79 -11.82
N GLN A 200 6.27 2.87 -12.05
CA GLN A 200 7.72 2.94 -11.84
C GLN A 200 8.08 3.76 -10.59
N THR A 201 7.08 4.08 -9.76
CA THR A 201 7.25 4.98 -8.61
C THR A 201 6.77 4.34 -7.30
N ALA A 202 7.52 4.60 -6.24
CA ALA A 202 7.18 4.28 -4.85
C ALA A 202 7.39 5.49 -3.94
N ILE A 203 6.75 5.48 -2.77
CA ILE A 203 7.00 6.43 -1.69
C ILE A 203 7.56 5.65 -0.51
N SER A 204 8.76 6.03 -0.08
CA SER A 204 9.40 5.50 1.12
C SER A 204 9.10 6.39 2.32
N VAL A 205 8.72 5.79 3.46
CA VAL A 205 8.51 6.53 4.71
C VAL A 205 9.28 5.86 5.84
N THR A 206 10.11 6.66 6.51
CA THR A 206 10.89 6.23 7.68
C THR A 206 10.95 7.38 8.68
N ASP A 207 10.49 7.16 9.90
CA ASP A 207 10.52 8.16 10.98
C ASP A 207 9.98 9.54 10.53
N ASP A 208 8.84 9.55 9.86
CA ASP A 208 8.15 10.71 9.26
C ASP A 208 8.86 11.37 8.05
N ALA A 209 10.05 10.91 7.68
CA ALA A 209 10.69 11.34 6.43
C ALA A 209 10.02 10.64 5.24
N VAL A 210 9.67 11.42 4.21
CA VAL A 210 8.98 10.96 3.00
C VAL A 210 9.86 11.21 1.79
N ASP A 211 10.24 10.14 1.09
CA ASP A 211 11.05 10.20 -0.12
C ASP A 211 10.31 9.57 -1.30
N VAL A 212 10.34 10.24 -2.44
CA VAL A 212 9.83 9.67 -3.70
C VAL A 212 10.95 8.91 -4.40
N ILE A 213 10.73 7.63 -4.64
CA ILE A 213 11.65 6.67 -5.27
C ILE A 213 11.11 6.36 -6.67
N THR A 214 11.79 6.79 -7.73
CA THR A 214 11.19 6.71 -9.06
C THR A 214 12.19 6.56 -10.21
N GLU A 215 11.79 5.82 -11.23
CA GLU A 215 12.33 5.82 -12.60
C GLU A 215 11.26 6.28 -13.61
N GLY A 216 10.12 6.78 -13.12
CA GLY A 216 8.97 7.17 -13.92
C GLY A 216 8.38 8.53 -13.56
N LEU A 217 7.06 8.60 -13.52
CA LEU A 217 6.30 9.84 -13.40
C LEU A 217 5.51 9.89 -12.08
N TRP A 218 5.52 11.06 -11.46
CA TRP A 218 4.70 11.33 -10.29
C TRP A 218 4.27 12.79 -10.23
N ARG A 219 3.23 13.06 -9.45
CA ARG A 219 2.73 14.41 -9.20
C ARG A 219 2.37 14.59 -7.74
N TYR A 220 2.80 15.69 -7.14
CA TYR A 220 2.42 16.12 -5.80
C TYR A 220 1.30 17.15 -5.85
N PHE A 221 0.34 17.03 -4.94
CA PHE A 221 -0.76 17.97 -4.71
C PHE A 221 -0.74 18.39 -3.24
N PRO A 222 -0.65 19.70 -2.94
CA PRO A 222 -0.41 20.19 -1.57
C PRO A 222 -1.62 20.04 -0.61
N GLY A 223 -2.81 19.67 -1.12
CA GLY A 223 -4.05 19.65 -0.36
C GLY A 223 -4.66 21.03 -0.15
N GLN A 224 -5.91 21.06 0.33
CA GLN A 224 -6.69 22.31 0.44
C GLN A 224 -6.14 23.26 1.52
N ALA A 225 -5.63 22.75 2.65
CA ALA A 225 -5.12 23.57 3.75
C ALA A 225 -3.89 24.43 3.39
N ALA A 226 -3.09 24.03 2.38
CA ALA A 226 -1.95 24.81 1.92
C ALA A 226 -2.34 25.88 0.87
N ALA A 227 -3.47 25.71 0.16
CA ALA A 227 -3.97 26.66 -0.80
C ALA A 227 -4.51 27.95 -0.14
N ASP A 228 -5.12 27.84 1.04
CA ASP A 228 -5.66 28.98 1.78
C ASP A 228 -4.57 29.89 2.38
N VAL A 229 -3.39 29.36 2.69
CA VAL A 229 -2.27 30.15 3.22
C VAL A 229 -1.60 31.00 2.12
N THR A 230 -1.66 30.57 0.87
CA THR A 230 -1.08 31.33 -0.27
C THR A 230 -2.05 32.34 -0.85
N ALA A 231 -3.36 32.19 -0.64
CA ALA A 231 -4.40 33.13 -1.10
C ALA A 231 -4.62 34.34 -0.14
N GLY A 232 -4.05 34.30 1.05
CA GLY A 232 -4.25 35.28 2.12
C GLY A 232 -3.17 36.33 2.31
N LYS A 233 -2.43 36.78 1.26
CA LYS A 233 -1.60 37.98 1.33
C LYS A 233 -2.09 39.04 0.33
N PRO A 234 -2.56 40.20 0.83
CA PRO A 234 -2.81 41.37 -0.02
C PRO A 234 -1.52 41.94 -0.57
#